data_10f96c47c69a4322ae01fe87c6034805
#
_entry.id   10f96c47c69a4322ae01fe87c6034805
#
_cell.length_a   1.000
_cell.length_b   1.000
_cell.length_c   1.000
_cell.angle_alpha   90.00
_cell.angle_beta   90.00
_cell.angle_gamma   90.00
#
_symmetry.space_group_name_H-M   'P 1'
#
loop_
_entity.id
_entity.type
_entity.pdbx_description
1 polymer ?
#
loop_
_entity_poly.entity_id
_entity_poly.type
_entity_poly.pdbx_seq_one_letter_code
_entity_poly.pdbx_strand_id
1 'polypeptide(L)'
;TENIDALSDDGKNGITIIAFIGSVFSPYYALARRNGPADPLNHCAINVAVYAKDSKRWAMTERPSSAVSRTSNSFTVGPSNLSWDGKALTIRIDEITAPIPRRLRGTIRAVPTVITQQAFTLNESGNHQWWPIAPCARVQVALVLPHLRWQGDGYFDMNRGDAPLESGFSDWQWSRGATRDGAAILYEALRRDGGRVDLAMTFDPRGRMQTFEPPVLHTLKRTGWRIGREVRSEDAPSVLRTLEDAPFYARSTISAKLLDEPVILMHESLSLDRFRMPIVQSMLPFRMPRARR
;
A
#
# COMPACT_ATOMS: atom_id res chain seq x y z
N THR A 1 -2.79 -5.97 -7.24
CA THR A 1 -1.84 -5.72 -6.13
C THR A 1 -2.48 -6.08 -4.81
N GLU A 2 -1.72 -6.75 -3.94
CA GLU A 2 -2.11 -7.05 -2.56
C GLU A 2 -1.23 -6.21 -1.63
N ASN A 3 -1.83 -5.45 -0.72
CA ASN A 3 -1.14 -4.53 0.17
C ASN A 3 -1.40 -4.88 1.63
N ILE A 4 -0.34 -4.90 2.43
CA ILE A 4 -0.38 -5.06 3.88
C ILE A 4 0.30 -3.86 4.52
N ASP A 5 -0.40 -3.18 5.40
CA ASP A 5 0.12 -2.10 6.22
C ASP A 5 -0.02 -2.43 7.69
N ALA A 6 1.00 -2.06 8.48
CA ALA A 6 0.91 -2.19 9.92
C ALA A 6 1.74 -1.12 10.65
N LEU A 7 1.24 -0.74 11.83
CA LEU A 7 1.95 0.07 12.82
C LEU A 7 2.14 -0.74 14.10
N SER A 8 3.31 -0.61 14.74
CA SER A 8 3.56 -1.21 16.05
C SER A 8 2.66 -0.59 17.12
N ASP A 9 2.36 -1.36 18.18
CA ASP A 9 1.51 -0.91 19.28
C ASP A 9 1.99 0.39 19.94
N ASP A 10 3.29 0.64 19.91
CA ASP A 10 3.91 1.87 20.43
C ASP A 10 4.00 3.00 19.38
N GLY A 11 3.50 2.78 18.15
CA GLY A 11 3.51 3.73 17.04
C GLY A 11 4.90 4.05 16.46
N LYS A 12 5.99 3.46 16.97
CA LYS A 12 7.35 3.82 16.56
C LYS A 12 7.80 3.15 15.27
N ASN A 13 7.24 1.98 14.97
CA ASN A 13 7.60 1.18 13.82
C ASN A 13 6.40 1.00 12.89
N GLY A 14 6.67 0.85 11.61
CA GLY A 14 5.68 0.50 10.62
C GLY A 14 6.28 -0.35 9.53
N ILE A 15 5.42 -1.03 8.80
CA ILE A 15 5.77 -1.81 7.61
C ILE A 15 4.69 -1.69 6.57
N THR A 16 5.10 -1.62 5.31
CA THR A 16 4.21 -1.77 4.15
C THR A 16 4.79 -2.87 3.27
N ILE A 17 3.94 -3.79 2.84
CA ILE A 17 4.30 -4.84 1.90
C ILE A 17 3.25 -4.84 0.78
N ILE A 18 3.71 -4.71 -0.46
CA ILE A 18 2.83 -4.75 -1.62
C ILE A 18 3.32 -5.83 -2.58
N ALA A 19 2.47 -6.83 -2.82
CA ALA A 19 2.72 -7.84 -3.83
C ALA A 19 2.07 -7.43 -5.16
N PHE A 20 2.87 -7.31 -6.20
CA PHE A 20 2.45 -6.90 -7.53
C PHE A 20 2.44 -8.05 -8.51
N ILE A 21 1.33 -8.20 -9.23
CA ILE A 21 1.22 -8.96 -10.47
C ILE A 21 0.97 -7.94 -11.57
N GLY A 22 1.95 -7.77 -12.47
CA GLY A 22 1.92 -6.64 -13.40
C GLY A 22 2.05 -5.32 -12.66
N SER A 23 3.24 -5.01 -12.14
CA SER A 23 3.46 -3.83 -11.30
C SER A 23 3.07 -2.54 -12.03
N VAL A 24 2.08 -1.82 -11.50
CA VAL A 24 1.58 -0.55 -12.05
C VAL A 24 2.64 0.54 -12.06
N PHE A 25 3.63 0.45 -11.18
CA PHE A 25 4.73 1.41 -11.10
C PHE A 25 5.99 0.97 -11.86
N SER A 26 5.96 -0.17 -12.56
CA SER A 26 7.11 -0.67 -13.30
C SER A 26 7.30 0.06 -14.63
N PRO A 27 8.45 0.72 -14.85
CA PRO A 27 8.78 1.29 -16.15
C PRO A 27 8.96 0.20 -17.22
N TYR A 28 9.40 -1.00 -16.83
CA TYR A 28 9.59 -2.14 -17.73
C TYR A 28 8.25 -2.71 -18.21
N TYR A 29 7.26 -2.82 -17.31
CA TYR A 29 5.91 -3.25 -17.68
C TYR A 29 5.21 -2.22 -18.55
N ALA A 30 5.36 -0.93 -18.21
CA ALA A 30 4.84 0.16 -19.04
C ALA A 30 5.42 0.14 -20.44
N LEU A 31 6.75 -0.09 -20.58
CA LEU A 31 7.41 -0.22 -21.88
C LEU A 31 6.93 -1.45 -22.64
N ALA A 32 6.82 -2.61 -21.97
CA ALA A 32 6.34 -3.83 -22.60
C ALA A 32 4.92 -3.65 -23.20
N ARG A 33 4.00 -3.02 -22.44
CA ARG A 33 2.62 -2.74 -22.90
C ARG A 33 2.54 -1.75 -24.07
N ARG A 34 3.51 -0.86 -24.23
CA ARG A 34 3.58 0.04 -25.41
C ARG A 34 3.94 -0.72 -26.69
N ASN A 35 4.67 -1.82 -26.55
CA ASN A 35 5.14 -2.63 -27.67
C ASN A 35 4.18 -3.79 -28.04
N GLY A 36 3.06 -3.95 -27.33
CA GLY A 36 2.06 -4.99 -27.55
C GLY A 36 1.51 -5.59 -26.26
N PRO A 37 0.73 -6.67 -26.35
CA PRO A 37 0.25 -7.40 -25.18
C PRO A 37 1.40 -7.88 -24.32
N ALA A 38 1.36 -7.58 -23.02
CA ALA A 38 2.40 -7.95 -22.08
C ALA A 38 1.83 -8.83 -20.97
N ASP A 39 2.47 -9.96 -20.70
CA ASP A 39 2.10 -10.86 -19.61
C ASP A 39 2.42 -10.23 -18.25
N PRO A 40 1.41 -9.95 -17.39
CA PRO A 40 1.63 -9.38 -16.09
C PRO A 40 2.49 -10.26 -15.17
N LEU A 41 2.49 -11.58 -15.34
CA LEU A 41 3.35 -12.48 -14.57
C LEU A 41 4.83 -12.30 -14.87
N ASN A 42 5.17 -11.71 -16.03
CA ASN A 42 6.56 -11.35 -16.36
C ASN A 42 7.03 -10.04 -15.69
N HIS A 43 6.17 -9.40 -14.89
CA HIS A 43 6.40 -8.11 -14.24
C HIS A 43 5.90 -8.12 -12.79
N CYS A 44 6.31 -9.13 -12.03
CA CYS A 44 5.95 -9.28 -10.62
C CYS A 44 7.02 -8.71 -9.70
N ALA A 45 6.60 -8.17 -8.57
CA ALA A 45 7.50 -7.67 -7.54
C ALA A 45 6.86 -7.80 -6.16
N ILE A 46 7.68 -7.92 -5.12
CA ILE A 46 7.28 -7.68 -3.74
C ILE A 46 7.99 -6.41 -3.27
N ASN A 47 7.21 -5.37 -3.05
CA ASN A 47 7.69 -4.14 -2.41
C ASN A 47 7.65 -4.33 -0.90
N VAL A 48 8.71 -3.95 -0.22
CA VAL A 48 8.78 -3.94 1.25
C VAL A 48 9.36 -2.62 1.70
N ALA A 49 8.60 -1.89 2.50
CA ALA A 49 9.05 -0.66 3.14
C ALA A 49 8.98 -0.83 4.67
N VAL A 50 10.11 -0.69 5.34
CA VAL A 50 10.24 -0.74 6.81
C VAL A 50 10.47 0.67 7.32
N TYR A 51 9.62 1.10 8.25
CA TYR A 51 9.62 2.44 8.84
C TYR A 51 9.98 2.36 10.33
N ALA A 52 11.24 2.12 10.63
CA ALA A 52 11.78 2.20 11.97
C ALA A 52 12.64 3.46 12.14
N LYS A 53 12.82 3.93 13.38
CA LYS A 53 13.59 5.14 13.68
C LYS A 53 15.00 5.07 13.07
N ASP A 54 15.69 3.96 13.30
CA ASP A 54 17.10 3.79 12.93
C ASP A 54 17.33 2.78 11.81
N SER A 55 16.26 2.25 11.21
CA SER A 55 16.33 1.12 10.27
C SER A 55 15.35 1.25 9.12
N LYS A 56 15.26 2.45 8.54
CA LYS A 56 14.44 2.63 7.34
C LYS A 56 15.00 1.81 6.17
N ARG A 57 14.17 0.96 5.56
CA ARG A 57 14.54 0.11 4.41
C ARG A 57 13.42 0.16 3.37
N TRP A 58 13.81 0.10 2.12
CA TRP A 58 12.88 0.00 1.01
C TRP A 58 13.46 -0.95 -0.04
N ALA A 59 12.69 -1.93 -0.46
CA ALA A 59 13.07 -2.89 -1.49
C ALA A 59 11.91 -3.13 -2.44
N MET A 60 12.21 -3.22 -3.72
CA MET A 60 11.29 -3.64 -4.77
C MET A 60 12.10 -4.06 -5.99
N THR A 61 12.22 -5.36 -6.22
CA THR A 61 12.90 -5.90 -7.41
C THR A 61 11.87 -6.57 -8.30
N GLU A 62 11.71 -6.07 -9.52
CA GLU A 62 10.86 -6.71 -10.52
C GLU A 62 11.50 -7.99 -11.04
N ARG A 63 10.70 -9.04 -11.22
CA ARG A 63 11.16 -10.36 -11.65
C ARG A 63 10.35 -10.89 -12.82
N PRO A 64 10.99 -11.67 -13.72
CA PRO A 64 10.33 -12.34 -14.84
C PRO A 64 9.48 -13.51 -14.36
N SER A 65 8.58 -13.99 -15.20
CA SER A 65 7.67 -15.10 -14.94
C SER A 65 8.41 -16.40 -14.54
N SER A 66 9.63 -16.61 -15.03
CA SER A 66 10.47 -17.75 -14.64
C SER A 66 10.86 -17.76 -13.15
N ALA A 67 10.80 -16.63 -12.47
CA ALA A 67 11.06 -16.49 -11.04
C ALA A 67 9.77 -16.35 -10.21
N VAL A 68 8.61 -16.65 -10.81
CA VAL A 68 7.30 -16.49 -10.18
C VAL A 68 6.59 -17.83 -10.13
N SER A 69 6.00 -18.16 -8.98
CA SER A 69 5.03 -19.25 -8.88
C SER A 69 3.81 -18.82 -8.06
N ARG A 70 2.64 -19.32 -8.45
CA ARG A 70 1.38 -18.99 -7.79
C ARG A 70 0.49 -20.23 -7.69
N THR A 71 -0.10 -20.38 -6.52
CA THR A 71 -1.18 -21.36 -6.27
C THR A 71 -2.39 -20.60 -5.70
N SER A 72 -3.44 -21.33 -5.29
CA SER A 72 -4.60 -20.73 -4.61
C SER A 72 -4.26 -20.06 -3.28
N ASN A 73 -3.20 -20.50 -2.61
CA ASN A 73 -2.83 -20.06 -1.27
C ASN A 73 -1.37 -19.65 -1.11
N SER A 74 -0.64 -19.51 -2.21
CA SER A 74 0.75 -19.02 -2.16
C SER A 74 1.11 -18.20 -3.40
N PHE A 75 1.99 -17.22 -3.19
CA PHE A 75 2.58 -16.41 -4.24
C PHE A 75 4.06 -16.21 -3.94
N THR A 76 4.90 -16.73 -4.81
CA THR A 76 6.37 -16.63 -4.72
C THR A 76 6.88 -15.72 -5.82
N VAL A 77 7.74 -14.79 -5.46
CA VAL A 77 8.44 -13.88 -6.40
C VAL A 77 9.91 -13.86 -6.04
N GLY A 78 10.70 -14.58 -6.80
CA GLY A 78 12.12 -14.78 -6.50
C GLY A 78 12.34 -15.44 -5.13
N PRO A 79 13.14 -14.83 -4.23
CA PRO A 79 13.42 -15.41 -2.93
C PRO A 79 12.36 -15.11 -1.86
N SER A 80 11.35 -14.32 -2.18
CA SER A 80 10.28 -13.93 -1.25
C SER A 80 8.98 -14.65 -1.55
N ASN A 81 8.18 -14.92 -0.51
CA ASN A 81 6.97 -15.72 -0.62
C ASN A 81 5.88 -15.22 0.32
N LEU A 82 4.64 -15.21 -0.16
CA LEU A 82 3.42 -15.05 0.61
C LEU A 82 2.69 -16.40 0.65
N SER A 83 2.24 -16.82 1.81
CA SER A 83 1.49 -18.09 1.96
C SER A 83 0.35 -17.94 2.97
N TRP A 84 -0.82 -18.40 2.57
CA TRP A 84 -2.04 -18.43 3.39
C TRP A 84 -2.29 -19.84 3.92
N ASP A 85 -2.44 -20.01 5.23
CA ASP A 85 -2.66 -21.31 5.90
C ASP A 85 -4.13 -21.54 6.31
N GLY A 86 -5.05 -20.69 5.87
CA GLY A 86 -6.45 -20.70 6.27
C GLY A 86 -6.76 -19.80 7.48
N LYS A 87 -5.73 -19.33 8.20
CA LYS A 87 -5.86 -18.49 9.40
C LYS A 87 -4.98 -17.26 9.37
N ALA A 88 -3.82 -17.36 8.76
CA ALA A 88 -2.83 -16.31 8.72
C ALA A 88 -2.12 -16.23 7.36
N LEU A 89 -1.78 -15.02 6.96
CA LEU A 89 -0.85 -14.77 5.87
C LEU A 89 0.56 -14.68 6.43
N THR A 90 1.42 -15.59 6.00
CA THR A 90 2.84 -15.58 6.32
C THR A 90 3.62 -15.08 5.13
N ILE A 91 4.43 -14.05 5.34
CA ILE A 91 5.25 -13.40 4.32
C ILE A 91 6.72 -13.60 4.70
N ARG A 92 7.46 -14.34 3.87
CA ARG A 92 8.91 -14.48 3.98
C ARG A 92 9.57 -13.54 3.02
N ILE A 93 10.39 -12.65 3.55
CA ILE A 93 11.11 -11.64 2.78
C ILE A 93 12.59 -11.99 2.73
N ASP A 94 13.16 -11.92 1.54
CA ASP A 94 14.61 -11.97 1.33
C ASP A 94 14.98 -11.10 0.10
N GLU A 95 15.02 -9.78 0.33
CA GLU A 95 15.20 -8.77 -0.72
C GLU A 95 16.48 -7.95 -0.52
N ILE A 96 16.84 -7.24 -1.57
CA ILE A 96 17.93 -6.24 -1.54
C ILE A 96 17.29 -4.85 -1.70
N THR A 97 17.65 -3.94 -0.81
CA THR A 97 17.15 -2.54 -0.87
C THR A 97 17.76 -1.78 -2.04
N ALA A 98 17.05 -0.76 -2.51
CA ALA A 98 17.49 0.21 -3.51
C ALA A 98 17.23 1.65 -3.00
N PRO A 99 18.04 2.66 -3.39
CA PRO A 99 19.23 2.59 -4.26
C PRO A 99 20.49 2.07 -3.55
N ILE A 100 20.53 2.07 -2.21
CA ILE A 100 21.67 1.56 -1.45
C ILE A 100 21.41 0.08 -1.14
N PRO A 101 22.19 -0.85 -1.71
CA PRO A 101 21.95 -2.29 -1.54
C PRO A 101 22.28 -2.73 -0.11
N ARG A 102 21.25 -3.18 0.59
CA ARG A 102 21.34 -3.81 1.92
C ARG A 102 20.35 -4.97 1.96
N ARG A 103 20.70 -6.05 2.64
CA ARG A 103 19.78 -7.18 2.78
C ARG A 103 18.61 -6.83 3.69
N LEU A 104 17.42 -7.21 3.25
CA LEU A 104 16.19 -7.13 3.99
C LEU A 104 15.61 -8.55 4.09
N ARG A 105 15.66 -9.14 5.29
CA ARG A 105 15.29 -10.55 5.47
C ARG A 105 14.51 -10.77 6.75
N GLY A 106 13.47 -11.58 6.68
CA GLY A 106 12.70 -11.99 7.85
C GLY A 106 11.33 -12.53 7.49
N THR A 107 10.47 -12.59 8.50
CA THR A 107 9.11 -13.12 8.38
C THR A 107 8.14 -12.13 9.01
N ILE A 108 7.03 -11.93 8.32
CA ILE A 108 5.89 -11.19 8.80
C ILE A 108 4.69 -12.15 8.83
N ARG A 109 3.90 -12.09 9.89
CA ARG A 109 2.69 -12.87 10.01
C ARG A 109 1.51 -11.93 10.26
N ALA A 110 0.53 -11.93 9.37
CA ALA A 110 -0.70 -11.17 9.49
C ALA A 110 -1.86 -12.13 9.77
N VAL A 111 -2.56 -11.89 10.88
CA VAL A 111 -3.71 -12.67 11.31
C VAL A 111 -4.92 -11.76 11.22
N PRO A 112 -5.77 -11.90 10.18
CA PRO A 112 -7.02 -11.14 10.09
C PRO A 112 -7.97 -11.55 11.20
N THR A 113 -8.73 -10.60 11.75
CA THR A 113 -9.86 -10.92 12.64
C THR A 113 -11.02 -11.54 11.85
N VAL A 114 -11.19 -11.07 10.61
CA VAL A 114 -12.15 -11.55 9.64
C VAL A 114 -11.67 -11.23 8.24
N ILE A 115 -12.12 -12.01 7.26
CA ILE A 115 -11.95 -11.70 5.83
C ILE A 115 -13.29 -11.22 5.30
N THR A 116 -13.32 -10.01 4.76
CA THR A 116 -14.52 -9.46 4.10
C THR A 116 -14.67 -10.08 2.70
N GLN A 117 -15.89 -9.96 2.15
CA GLN A 117 -16.16 -10.39 0.77
C GLN A 117 -16.61 -9.22 -0.12
N GLN A 118 -16.56 -8.00 0.41
CA GLN A 118 -17.06 -6.83 -0.30
C GLN A 118 -15.94 -6.11 -1.04
N ALA A 119 -16.07 -6.01 -2.35
CA ALA A 119 -15.23 -5.20 -3.21
C ALA A 119 -15.98 -3.94 -3.68
N PHE A 120 -15.23 -2.86 -3.90
CA PHE A 120 -15.75 -1.58 -4.36
C PHE A 120 -15.21 -1.28 -5.75
N THR A 121 -16.12 -0.88 -6.63
CA THR A 121 -15.75 -0.38 -7.96
C THR A 121 -15.39 1.10 -7.86
N LEU A 122 -14.21 1.46 -8.38
CA LEU A 122 -13.66 2.81 -8.24
C LEU A 122 -13.95 3.71 -9.46
N ASN A 123 -14.46 3.16 -10.54
CA ASN A 123 -14.79 3.90 -11.76
C ASN A 123 -15.99 3.27 -12.50
N GLU A 124 -16.64 4.05 -13.36
CA GLU A 124 -17.85 3.64 -14.04
C GLU A 124 -17.66 2.43 -14.97
N SER A 125 -16.49 2.29 -15.57
CA SER A 125 -16.18 1.16 -16.46
C SER A 125 -15.98 -0.18 -15.71
N GLY A 126 -15.89 -0.15 -14.37
CA GLY A 126 -15.71 -1.35 -13.54
C GLY A 126 -14.33 -2.00 -13.61
N ASN A 127 -13.39 -1.37 -14.33
CA ASN A 127 -12.06 -1.94 -14.57
C ASN A 127 -11.03 -1.58 -13.48
N HIS A 128 -11.46 -0.88 -12.42
CA HIS A 128 -10.67 -0.66 -11.20
C HIS A 128 -11.50 -1.01 -9.98
N GLN A 129 -11.00 -1.93 -9.18
CA GLN A 129 -11.68 -2.43 -7.99
C GLN A 129 -10.73 -2.39 -6.80
N TRP A 130 -11.27 -2.08 -5.64
CA TRP A 130 -10.61 -2.17 -4.36
C TRP A 130 -11.39 -3.09 -3.43
N TRP A 131 -10.67 -3.97 -2.74
CA TRP A 131 -11.23 -4.91 -1.79
C TRP A 131 -10.46 -4.85 -0.46
N PRO A 132 -11.04 -4.28 0.62
CA PRO A 132 -10.47 -4.33 1.96
C PRO A 132 -10.63 -5.74 2.54
N ILE A 133 -9.71 -6.65 2.21
CA ILE A 133 -9.78 -8.07 2.54
C ILE A 133 -9.82 -8.27 4.05
N ALA A 134 -8.93 -7.63 4.80
CA ALA A 134 -8.88 -7.67 6.25
C ALA A 134 -8.67 -6.25 6.80
N PRO A 135 -9.76 -5.51 7.05
CA PRO A 135 -9.69 -4.16 7.62
C PRO A 135 -9.04 -4.10 9.00
N CYS A 136 -9.18 -5.20 9.74
CA CYS A 136 -8.58 -5.41 11.05
C CYS A 136 -7.75 -6.69 11.04
N ALA A 137 -6.47 -6.56 11.32
CA ALA A 137 -5.55 -7.69 11.43
C ALA A 137 -4.53 -7.46 12.54
N ARG A 138 -4.04 -8.52 13.13
CA ARG A 138 -2.89 -8.48 14.03
C ARG A 138 -1.64 -8.87 13.26
N VAL A 139 -0.63 -8.02 13.24
CA VAL A 139 0.61 -8.24 12.49
C VAL A 139 1.78 -8.42 13.45
N GLN A 140 2.57 -9.45 13.20
CA GLN A 140 3.82 -9.75 13.88
C GLN A 140 4.96 -9.63 12.88
N VAL A 141 5.95 -8.83 13.21
CA VAL A 141 7.16 -8.59 12.40
C VAL A 141 8.37 -9.18 13.11
N ALA A 142 9.09 -10.05 12.42
CA ALA A 142 10.31 -10.68 12.89
C ALA A 142 11.37 -10.63 11.78
N LEU A 143 12.00 -9.46 11.62
CA LEU A 143 13.11 -9.31 10.69
C LEU A 143 14.43 -9.75 11.34
N VAL A 144 15.22 -10.46 10.57
CA VAL A 144 16.61 -10.84 10.93
C VAL A 144 17.57 -9.75 10.45
N LEU A 145 17.29 -9.16 9.30
CA LEU A 145 18.05 -8.06 8.71
C LEU A 145 17.09 -6.98 8.15
N PRO A 146 17.06 -5.77 8.75
CA PRO A 146 17.69 -5.40 10.03
C PRO A 146 17.09 -6.18 11.19
N HIS A 147 17.81 -6.31 12.29
CA HIS A 147 17.26 -6.97 13.47
C HIS A 147 16.13 -6.10 14.07
N LEU A 148 14.88 -6.52 13.86
CA LEU A 148 13.70 -5.78 14.27
C LEU A 148 12.54 -6.73 14.58
N ARG A 149 11.97 -6.61 15.79
CA ARG A 149 10.81 -7.39 16.21
C ARG A 149 9.78 -6.50 16.86
N TRP A 150 8.54 -6.63 16.44
CA TRP A 150 7.40 -5.93 17.02
C TRP A 150 6.08 -6.60 16.58
N GLN A 151 5.01 -6.18 17.19
CA GLN A 151 3.65 -6.51 16.78
C GLN A 151 2.78 -5.26 16.82
N GLY A 152 1.67 -5.30 16.11
CA GLY A 152 0.77 -4.15 16.05
C GLY A 152 -0.46 -4.38 15.20
N ASP A 153 -1.26 -3.34 15.08
CA ASP A 153 -2.45 -3.36 14.24
C ASP A 153 -2.09 -3.22 12.78
N GLY A 154 -2.76 -4.01 11.97
CA GLY A 154 -2.53 -4.05 10.55
C GLY A 154 -3.82 -4.13 9.73
N TYR A 155 -3.59 -4.07 8.46
CA TYR A 155 -4.57 -4.00 7.41
C TYR A 155 -4.10 -4.80 6.20
N PHE A 156 -5.05 -5.39 5.48
CA PHE A 156 -4.78 -6.09 4.25
C PHE A 156 -5.87 -5.80 3.22
N ASP A 157 -5.46 -5.33 2.04
CA ASP A 157 -6.37 -5.08 0.91
C ASP A 157 -5.83 -5.60 -0.41
N MET A 158 -6.67 -5.50 -1.42
CA MET A 158 -6.32 -5.76 -2.81
C MET A 158 -6.86 -4.64 -3.70
N ASN A 159 -6.00 -4.13 -4.58
CA ASN A 159 -6.40 -3.32 -5.72
C ASN A 159 -6.22 -4.13 -7.01
N ARG A 160 -7.25 -4.18 -7.82
CA ARG A 160 -7.26 -4.81 -9.13
C ARG A 160 -7.63 -3.79 -10.20
N GLY A 161 -6.96 -3.83 -11.34
CA GLY A 161 -7.29 -3.02 -12.50
C GLY A 161 -6.81 -3.65 -13.80
N ASP A 162 -7.58 -3.50 -14.86
CA ASP A 162 -7.28 -4.02 -16.20
C ASP A 162 -6.66 -2.92 -17.09
N ALA A 163 -6.60 -1.68 -16.59
CA ALA A 163 -6.01 -0.52 -17.25
C ALA A 163 -4.88 0.11 -16.38
N PRO A 164 -3.97 0.90 -16.97
CA PRO A 164 -3.01 1.69 -16.22
C PRO A 164 -3.71 2.63 -15.23
N LEU A 165 -3.25 2.65 -13.98
CA LEU A 165 -3.85 3.46 -12.93
C LEU A 165 -3.88 4.96 -13.30
N GLU A 166 -2.78 5.44 -13.88
CA GLU A 166 -2.61 6.82 -14.33
C GLU A 166 -3.49 7.20 -15.55
N SER A 167 -4.13 6.24 -16.19
CA SER A 167 -5.11 6.53 -17.25
C SER A 167 -6.50 6.82 -16.70
N GLY A 168 -6.84 6.25 -15.55
CA GLY A 168 -8.15 6.42 -14.91
C GLY A 168 -8.18 7.53 -13.87
N PHE A 169 -7.08 7.77 -13.17
CA PHE A 169 -7.03 8.67 -12.03
C PHE A 169 -5.92 9.71 -12.16
N SER A 170 -6.10 10.88 -11.53
CA SER A 170 -5.10 11.95 -11.45
C SER A 170 -4.51 12.08 -10.05
N ASP A 171 -5.31 11.83 -9.02
CA ASP A 171 -4.93 11.95 -7.62
C ASP A 171 -5.60 10.87 -6.78
N TRP A 172 -4.95 10.52 -5.65
CA TRP A 172 -5.40 9.46 -4.79
C TRP A 172 -4.96 9.73 -3.35
N GLN A 173 -5.91 9.68 -2.43
CA GLN A 173 -5.67 9.81 -0.99
C GLN A 173 -6.34 8.60 -0.31
N TRP A 174 -5.61 7.92 0.54
CA TRP A 174 -6.13 6.81 1.30
C TRP A 174 -5.69 6.94 2.75
N SER A 175 -6.57 6.61 3.66
CA SER A 175 -6.27 6.61 5.10
C SER A 175 -6.91 5.43 5.80
N ARG A 176 -6.20 4.84 6.74
CA ARG A 176 -6.75 3.84 7.65
C ARG A 176 -6.25 4.09 9.06
N GLY A 177 -7.15 4.07 10.03
CA GLY A 177 -6.84 4.10 11.46
C GLY A 177 -7.56 3.01 12.23
N ALA A 178 -6.91 2.49 13.27
CA ALA A 178 -7.60 1.67 14.27
C ALA A 178 -8.48 2.56 15.12
N THR A 179 -9.72 2.14 15.35
CA THR A 179 -10.70 2.76 16.23
C THR A 179 -10.97 1.85 17.42
N ARG A 180 -11.67 2.36 18.44
CA ARG A 180 -12.08 1.54 19.61
C ARG A 180 -12.82 0.28 19.20
N ASP A 181 -13.68 0.39 18.19
CA ASP A 181 -14.58 -0.68 17.76
C ASP A 181 -14.13 -1.37 16.46
N GLY A 182 -12.88 -1.15 16.00
CA GLY A 182 -12.35 -1.79 14.81
C GLY A 182 -11.43 -0.92 13.99
N ALA A 183 -11.81 -0.54 12.77
CA ALA A 183 -11.02 0.32 11.90
C ALA A 183 -11.90 1.27 11.09
N ALA A 184 -11.43 2.50 10.88
CA ALA A 184 -11.99 3.44 9.92
C ALA A 184 -11.09 3.52 8.68
N ILE A 185 -11.70 3.58 7.51
CA ILE A 185 -11.03 3.70 6.21
C ILE A 185 -11.67 4.85 5.45
N LEU A 186 -10.82 5.72 4.93
CA LEU A 186 -11.17 6.81 4.04
C LEU A 186 -10.43 6.58 2.73
N TYR A 187 -11.14 6.61 1.62
CA TYR A 187 -10.60 6.36 0.30
C TYR A 187 -11.13 7.40 -0.67
N GLU A 188 -10.25 8.23 -1.18
CA GLU A 188 -10.58 9.32 -2.08
C GLU A 188 -9.72 9.23 -3.34
N ALA A 189 -10.34 9.36 -4.49
CA ALA A 189 -9.61 9.44 -5.76
C ALA A 189 -10.30 10.40 -6.71
N LEU A 190 -9.49 11.20 -7.40
CA LEU A 190 -9.96 12.06 -8.47
C LEU A 190 -9.77 11.33 -9.81
N ARG A 191 -10.88 11.08 -10.49
CA ARG A 191 -10.88 10.44 -11.80
C ARG A 191 -10.58 11.47 -12.90
N ARG A 192 -10.03 11.00 -14.01
CA ARG A 192 -9.73 11.88 -15.16
C ARG A 192 -10.95 12.35 -15.93
N ASP A 193 -12.08 11.67 -15.78
CA ASP A 193 -13.37 12.13 -16.30
C ASP A 193 -14.02 13.25 -15.47
N GLY A 194 -13.36 13.67 -14.39
CA GLY A 194 -13.86 14.68 -13.45
C GLY A 194 -14.69 14.10 -12.29
N GLY A 195 -14.99 12.82 -12.33
CA GLY A 195 -15.67 12.14 -11.23
C GLY A 195 -14.76 11.95 -10.02
N ARG A 196 -15.37 11.71 -8.86
CA ARG A 196 -14.68 11.44 -7.60
C ARG A 196 -15.09 10.08 -7.03
N VAL A 197 -14.17 9.46 -6.33
CA VAL A 197 -14.43 8.39 -5.39
C VAL A 197 -14.28 8.97 -3.99
N ASP A 198 -15.32 8.91 -3.18
CA ASP A 198 -15.33 9.36 -1.80
C ASP A 198 -15.96 8.23 -0.96
N LEU A 199 -15.13 7.43 -0.31
CA LEU A 199 -15.57 6.35 0.55
C LEU A 199 -15.12 6.62 1.99
N ALA A 200 -16.08 6.60 2.91
CA ALA A 200 -15.83 6.67 4.35
C ALA A 200 -16.58 5.52 5.04
N MET A 201 -15.84 4.62 5.66
CA MET A 201 -16.42 3.41 6.22
C MET A 201 -15.69 2.93 7.47
N THR A 202 -16.43 2.28 8.33
CA THR A 202 -15.91 1.54 9.48
C THR A 202 -16.11 0.05 9.27
N PHE A 203 -15.21 -0.72 9.89
CA PHE A 203 -15.33 -2.17 9.98
C PHE A 203 -15.15 -2.59 11.43
N ASP A 204 -16.11 -3.32 11.97
CA ASP A 204 -15.95 -3.94 13.28
C ASP A 204 -15.07 -5.23 13.21
N PRO A 205 -14.66 -5.79 14.35
CA PRO A 205 -13.86 -7.02 14.37
C PRO A 205 -14.58 -8.25 13.79
N ARG A 206 -15.90 -8.17 13.56
CA ARG A 206 -16.70 -9.22 12.89
C ARG A 206 -16.83 -8.98 11.38
N GLY A 207 -16.23 -7.91 10.85
CA GLY A 207 -16.28 -7.53 9.44
C GLY A 207 -17.55 -6.83 9.00
N ARG A 208 -18.39 -6.43 9.92
CA ARG A 208 -19.56 -5.63 9.57
C ARG A 208 -19.10 -4.23 9.20
N MET A 209 -19.47 -3.83 8.02
CA MET A 209 -19.18 -2.50 7.47
C MET A 209 -20.34 -1.55 7.71
N GLN A 210 -20.01 -0.32 8.05
CA GLN A 210 -20.93 0.81 8.07
C GLN A 210 -20.28 2.00 7.34
N THR A 211 -21.05 2.68 6.52
CA THR A 211 -20.63 3.97 5.95
C THR A 211 -20.94 5.09 6.94
N PHE A 212 -20.13 6.12 6.94
CA PHE A 212 -20.39 7.34 7.71
C PHE A 212 -20.18 8.58 6.84
N GLU A 213 -20.74 9.71 7.25
CA GLU A 213 -20.53 10.97 6.56
C GLU A 213 -19.06 11.39 6.68
N PRO A 214 -18.37 11.60 5.56
CA PRO A 214 -16.95 11.97 5.62
C PRO A 214 -16.78 13.32 6.32
N PRO A 215 -15.86 13.43 7.31
CA PRO A 215 -15.59 14.71 7.95
C PRO A 215 -14.97 15.73 6.99
N VAL A 216 -14.76 16.96 7.49
CA VAL A 216 -14.15 18.04 6.73
C VAL A 216 -12.79 17.63 6.18
N LEU A 217 -12.55 17.98 4.91
CA LEU A 217 -11.27 17.76 4.25
C LEU A 217 -10.27 18.85 4.65
N HIS A 218 -9.11 18.45 5.14
CA HIS A 218 -8.03 19.35 5.53
C HIS A 218 -6.82 19.18 4.61
N THR A 219 -6.31 20.29 4.11
CA THR A 219 -5.03 20.31 3.39
C THR A 219 -3.88 20.41 4.37
N LEU A 220 -2.94 19.46 4.30
CA LEU A 220 -1.74 19.41 5.13
C LEU A 220 -0.53 20.01 4.41
N LYS A 221 0.52 20.30 5.19
CA LYS A 221 1.80 20.75 4.63
C LYS A 221 2.31 19.73 3.60
N ARG A 222 2.67 20.20 2.41
CA ARG A 222 3.28 19.38 1.37
C ARG A 222 4.57 18.73 1.84
N THR A 223 4.90 17.58 1.27
CA THR A 223 6.14 16.86 1.57
C THR A 223 7.38 17.57 1.00
N GLY A 224 8.58 17.02 1.24
CA GLY A 224 9.83 17.50 0.64
C GLY A 224 9.80 17.46 -0.89
N TRP A 225 9.24 16.42 -1.48
CA TRP A 225 8.97 16.32 -2.93
C TRP A 225 7.73 17.12 -3.37
N ARG A 226 7.13 17.91 -2.45
CA ARG A 226 5.95 18.75 -2.70
C ARG A 226 4.69 17.97 -3.11
N ILE A 227 4.56 16.72 -2.65
CA ILE A 227 3.31 15.98 -2.77
C ILE A 227 2.24 16.65 -1.90
N GLY A 228 1.07 16.90 -2.47
CA GLY A 228 -0.11 17.36 -1.74
C GLY A 228 -0.62 16.25 -0.82
N ARG A 229 -1.06 16.63 0.37
CA ARG A 229 -1.68 15.71 1.34
C ARG A 229 -2.99 16.32 1.78
N GLU A 230 -4.04 15.57 1.61
CA GLU A 230 -5.38 15.93 2.04
C GLU A 230 -5.94 14.80 2.90
N VAL A 231 -6.52 15.12 4.04
CA VAL A 231 -7.05 14.12 4.97
C VAL A 231 -8.34 14.62 5.59
N ARG A 232 -9.28 13.73 5.79
CA ARG A 232 -10.53 14.05 6.48
C ARG A 232 -10.37 13.86 7.97
N SER A 233 -10.87 14.84 8.73
CA SER A 233 -10.84 14.85 10.19
C SER A 233 -11.91 15.79 10.73
N GLU A 234 -12.50 15.46 11.87
CA GLU A 234 -13.44 16.35 12.57
C GLU A 234 -12.76 17.57 13.18
N ASP A 235 -11.53 17.39 13.68
CA ASP A 235 -10.68 18.46 14.21
C ASP A 235 -9.45 18.66 13.31
N ALA A 236 -8.66 19.71 13.57
CA ALA A 236 -7.43 20.00 12.83
C ALA A 236 -6.41 18.85 12.93
N PRO A 237 -6.13 18.13 11.84
CA PRO A 237 -5.19 17.02 11.86
C PRO A 237 -3.73 17.50 11.84
N SER A 238 -2.83 16.65 12.30
CA SER A 238 -1.39 16.93 12.27
C SER A 238 -0.56 15.76 11.78
N VAL A 239 0.47 16.05 10.98
CA VAL A 239 1.42 15.04 10.50
C VAL A 239 2.36 14.68 11.64
N LEU A 240 2.25 13.45 12.14
CA LEU A 240 3.16 12.93 13.16
C LEU A 240 4.52 12.55 12.55
N ARG A 241 4.49 11.88 11.40
CA ARG A 241 5.71 11.42 10.73
C ARG A 241 5.47 11.24 9.22
N THR A 242 6.41 11.71 8.40
CA THR A 242 6.47 11.34 6.98
C THR A 242 7.32 10.06 6.86
N LEU A 243 6.67 8.95 6.54
CA LEU A 243 7.28 7.63 6.45
C LEU A 243 8.00 7.45 5.12
N GLU A 244 7.36 7.89 4.04
CA GLU A 244 7.89 7.84 2.68
C GLU A 244 7.60 9.17 1.96
N ASP A 245 8.56 9.62 1.17
CA ASP A 245 8.45 10.82 0.34
C ASP A 245 9.19 10.57 -0.97
N ALA A 246 8.46 10.51 -2.05
CA ALA A 246 8.95 10.23 -3.39
C ALA A 246 8.38 11.25 -4.39
N PRO A 247 8.90 11.35 -5.61
CA PRO A 247 8.46 12.38 -6.57
C PRO A 247 6.97 12.41 -6.91
N PHE A 248 6.25 11.31 -6.68
CA PHE A 248 4.82 11.17 -7.00
C PHE A 248 3.99 10.54 -5.87
N TYR A 249 4.63 10.13 -4.77
CA TYR A 249 4.02 9.35 -3.71
C TYR A 249 4.51 9.80 -2.34
N ALA A 250 3.62 9.82 -1.37
CA ALA A 250 3.99 10.02 0.03
C ALA A 250 3.16 9.12 0.95
N ARG A 251 3.81 8.66 2.03
CA ARG A 251 3.14 7.95 3.12
C ARG A 251 3.44 8.64 4.43
N SER A 252 2.43 8.79 5.28
CA SER A 252 2.56 9.52 6.54
C SER A 252 1.75 8.83 7.64
N THR A 253 2.14 9.04 8.88
CA THR A 253 1.23 8.87 10.02
C THR A 253 0.68 10.24 10.41
N ILE A 254 -0.63 10.31 10.63
CA ILE A 254 -1.37 11.54 10.89
C ILE A 254 -2.21 11.33 12.15
N SER A 255 -2.14 12.29 13.07
CA SER A 255 -3.11 12.40 14.17
C SER A 255 -4.36 13.10 13.64
N ALA A 256 -5.50 12.47 13.80
CA ALA A 256 -6.79 12.96 13.35
C ALA A 256 -7.87 12.61 14.38
N LYS A 257 -9.06 13.16 14.20
CA LYS A 257 -10.26 12.78 14.94
C LYS A 257 -11.30 12.24 13.96
N LEU A 258 -11.77 11.02 14.21
CA LEU A 258 -12.82 10.37 13.42
C LEU A 258 -13.82 9.72 14.39
N LEU A 259 -15.12 9.89 14.14
CA LEU A 259 -16.19 9.27 14.94
C LEU A 259 -16.06 9.62 16.44
N ASP A 260 -15.78 10.89 16.71
CA ASP A 260 -15.58 11.45 18.04
C ASP A 260 -14.42 10.86 18.85
N GLU A 261 -13.49 10.13 18.19
CA GLU A 261 -12.31 9.61 18.87
C GLU A 261 -10.98 10.01 18.18
N PRO A 262 -9.90 10.19 18.97
CA PRO A 262 -8.58 10.42 18.39
C PRO A 262 -8.06 9.13 17.73
N VAL A 263 -7.56 9.26 16.50
CA VAL A 263 -7.02 8.14 15.72
C VAL A 263 -5.65 8.50 15.15
N ILE A 264 -4.79 7.50 15.03
CA ILE A 264 -3.55 7.60 14.24
C ILE A 264 -3.82 6.92 12.90
N LEU A 265 -3.79 7.72 11.84
CA LEU A 265 -3.99 7.25 10.49
C LEU A 265 -2.65 6.87 9.83
N MET A 266 -2.59 5.69 9.22
CA MET A 266 -1.70 5.47 8.08
C MET A 266 -2.34 6.16 6.89
N HIS A 267 -1.61 7.10 6.29
CA HIS A 267 -2.13 7.93 5.20
C HIS A 267 -1.22 7.85 3.98
N GLU A 268 -1.83 7.71 2.82
CA GLU A 268 -1.18 7.60 1.52
C GLU A 268 -1.65 8.71 0.60
N SER A 269 -0.73 9.35 -0.09
CA SER A 269 -1.00 10.38 -1.10
C SER A 269 -0.25 10.04 -2.37
N LEU A 270 -0.94 9.97 -3.49
CA LEU A 270 -0.41 9.58 -4.79
C LEU A 270 -0.84 10.59 -5.85
N SER A 271 0.11 11.25 -6.51
CA SER A 271 -0.14 12.10 -7.67
C SER A 271 0.23 11.36 -8.95
N LEU A 272 -0.79 10.92 -9.68
CA LEU A 272 -0.62 10.21 -10.94
C LEU A 272 -0.24 11.14 -12.10
N ASP A 273 -0.54 12.43 -11.99
CA ASP A 273 -0.03 13.43 -12.92
C ASP A 273 1.49 13.56 -12.82
N ARG A 274 2.02 13.59 -11.60
CA ARG A 274 3.47 13.59 -11.41
C ARG A 274 4.10 12.26 -11.79
N PHE A 275 3.43 11.14 -11.52
CA PHE A 275 3.89 9.83 -11.94
C PHE A 275 4.10 9.75 -13.47
N ARG A 276 3.21 10.38 -14.27
CA ARG A 276 3.33 10.42 -15.74
C ARG A 276 4.47 11.28 -16.26
N MET A 277 5.06 12.14 -15.45
CA MET A 277 6.13 13.04 -15.89
C MET A 277 7.35 12.24 -16.36
N PRO A 278 7.92 12.55 -17.54
CA PRO A 278 9.07 11.80 -18.07
C PRO A 278 10.26 11.74 -17.11
N ILE A 279 10.52 12.82 -16.38
CA ILE A 279 11.59 12.87 -15.38
C ILE A 279 11.35 11.87 -14.25
N VAL A 280 10.11 11.75 -13.77
CA VAL A 280 9.75 10.79 -12.71
C VAL A 280 9.89 9.36 -13.24
N GLN A 281 9.39 9.10 -14.45
CA GLN A 281 9.52 7.79 -15.10
C GLN A 281 11.00 7.38 -15.28
N SER A 282 11.88 8.30 -15.59
CA SER A 282 13.32 8.02 -15.74
C SER A 282 14.03 7.71 -14.41
N MET A 283 13.44 8.12 -13.27
CA MET A 283 13.99 7.81 -11.95
C MET A 283 13.59 6.42 -11.42
N LEU A 284 12.50 5.82 -11.95
CA LEU A 284 11.96 4.56 -11.44
C LEU A 284 12.94 3.38 -11.49
N PRO A 285 13.74 3.16 -12.57
CA PRO A 285 14.68 2.03 -12.63
C PRO A 285 15.73 2.03 -11.51
N PHE A 286 16.09 3.21 -10.98
CA PHE A 286 17.07 3.32 -9.88
C PHE A 286 16.48 2.86 -8.52
N ARG A 287 15.16 2.94 -8.36
CA ARG A 287 14.47 2.46 -7.16
C ARG A 287 13.94 1.04 -7.36
N MET A 288 13.50 0.71 -8.57
CA MET A 288 12.86 -0.55 -8.92
C MET A 288 13.70 -1.30 -9.97
N PRO A 289 14.84 -1.89 -9.58
CA PRO A 289 15.65 -2.66 -10.52
C PRO A 289 14.88 -3.90 -10.98
N ARG A 290 15.19 -4.37 -12.21
CA ARG A 290 14.68 -5.63 -12.74
C ARG A 290 15.76 -6.70 -12.63
N ALA A 291 15.45 -7.83 -12.03
CA ALA A 291 16.31 -9.01 -12.08
C ALA A 291 16.27 -9.63 -13.48
N ARG A 292 17.41 -10.08 -13.97
CA ARG A 292 17.52 -10.70 -15.30
C ARG A 292 17.18 -12.19 -15.30
N ARG A 293 17.21 -12.83 -14.12
CA ARG A 293 16.84 -14.24 -13.86
C ARG A 293 16.42 -14.40 -12.41
#